data_dae58a15b0037a3447d06c9091288e0d
#
_entry.id   dae58a15b0037a3447d06c9091288e0d
#
_cell.length_a   1.000
_cell.length_b   1.000
_cell.length_c   1.000
_cell.angle_alpha   90.00
_cell.angle_beta   90.00
_cell.angle_gamma   90.00
#
_symmetry.space_group_name_H-M   'P 1'
#
loop_
_entity.id
_entity.type
_entity.pdbx_description
1 polymer ?
#
loop_
_entity_poly.entity_id
_entity_poly.type
_entity_poly.pdbx_seq_one_letter_code
_entity_poly.pdbx_strand_id
1 'polypeptide(L)'
;EQRELQEEHPEQAVSSEEKSPGVLKDKDIREPLFEFLEETYGKVRILEEKTMGRSRADLVMVAPECLYGIEIKSDADTYARLKRQVKDYDQYYDYNIVVVGSTHAMHIEEHVPDYWGIVTVEQMNGKADFYFLRLPKENPKRKWERKMQILWRPELATIQEWLAMPKYKEKSKRFVVDKILERVPERIPEEILSRQISDICLLYTSPS
;
A
#
# COMPACT_ATOMS: atom_id res chain seq x y z
N GLU A 1 -52.50 -61.62 10.52
CA GLU A 1 -52.29 -60.36 11.29
C GLU A 1 -50.80 -60.07 11.35
N GLN A 2 -50.34 -59.30 10.36
CA GLN A 2 -48.97 -58.79 10.34
C GLN A 2 -49.02 -57.26 10.50
N ARG A 3 -48.43 -56.79 11.56
CA ARG A 3 -48.23 -55.35 11.84
C ARG A 3 -46.92 -54.94 11.15
N GLU A 4 -47.03 -54.10 10.15
CA GLU A 4 -45.90 -53.39 9.56
C GLU A 4 -45.46 -52.28 10.50
N LEU A 5 -44.22 -52.32 10.93
CA LEU A 5 -43.51 -51.23 11.65
C LEU A 5 -42.96 -50.26 10.60
N GLN A 6 -43.48 -49.03 10.58
CA GLN A 6 -42.92 -47.94 9.84
C GLN A 6 -41.74 -47.40 10.61
N GLU A 7 -40.53 -47.50 10.02
CA GLU A 7 -39.34 -46.80 10.50
C GLU A 7 -39.39 -45.36 10.02
N GLU A 8 -39.57 -44.43 10.96
CA GLU A 8 -39.41 -43.03 10.71
C GLU A 8 -37.89 -42.70 10.71
N HIS A 9 -37.37 -42.28 9.57
CA HIS A 9 -36.04 -41.66 9.46
C HIS A 9 -36.15 -40.18 9.94
N PRO A 10 -35.31 -39.75 10.89
CA PRO A 10 -35.23 -38.31 11.19
C PRO A 10 -34.42 -37.62 10.11
N GLU A 11 -35.09 -36.77 9.34
CA GLU A 11 -34.40 -35.76 8.50
C GLU A 11 -33.51 -34.89 9.36
N GLN A 12 -32.20 -35.05 9.21
CA GLN A 12 -31.25 -34.10 9.73
C GLN A 12 -31.33 -32.82 8.91
N ALA A 13 -32.00 -31.83 9.46
CA ALA A 13 -31.95 -30.46 8.99
C ALA A 13 -30.52 -29.94 9.15
N VAL A 14 -29.77 -29.91 8.06
CA VAL A 14 -28.51 -29.19 7.98
C VAL A 14 -28.87 -27.71 7.96
N SER A 15 -28.85 -27.09 9.11
CA SER A 15 -28.90 -25.64 9.21
C SER A 15 -27.57 -25.10 8.70
N SER A 16 -27.51 -24.73 7.43
CA SER A 16 -26.49 -23.84 6.91
C SER A 16 -26.71 -22.46 7.57
N GLU A 17 -26.04 -22.22 8.68
CA GLU A 17 -25.87 -20.86 9.18
C GLU A 17 -25.06 -20.09 8.14
N GLU A 18 -25.73 -19.40 7.24
CA GLU A 18 -25.16 -18.32 6.46
C GLU A 18 -24.77 -17.23 7.48
N LYS A 19 -23.52 -17.27 7.91
CA LYS A 19 -22.94 -16.17 8.66
C LYS A 19 -23.00 -14.95 7.76
N SER A 20 -23.80 -13.97 8.14
CA SER A 20 -23.80 -12.63 7.55
C SER A 20 -22.34 -12.18 7.39
N PRO A 21 -21.98 -11.57 6.25
CA PRO A 21 -20.62 -11.11 6.02
C PRO A 21 -20.22 -10.17 7.15
N GLY A 22 -19.23 -10.59 7.96
CA GLY A 22 -18.73 -9.79 9.07
C GLY A 22 -18.10 -8.51 8.53
N VAL A 23 -18.25 -7.42 9.30
CA VAL A 23 -17.59 -6.14 8.99
C VAL A 23 -16.09 -6.36 9.01
N LEU A 24 -15.42 -6.19 7.85
CA LEU A 24 -13.97 -6.29 7.71
C LEU A 24 -13.29 -5.13 8.44
N LYS A 25 -12.38 -5.47 9.34
CA LYS A 25 -11.52 -4.51 10.04
C LYS A 25 -10.16 -4.43 9.37
N ASP A 26 -9.46 -3.33 9.56
CA ASP A 26 -8.11 -3.11 9.00
C ASP A 26 -7.15 -4.31 9.23
N LYS A 27 -7.13 -4.87 10.44
CA LYS A 27 -6.30 -6.04 10.78
C LYS A 27 -6.64 -7.30 9.96
N ASP A 28 -7.89 -7.45 9.55
CA ASP A 28 -8.34 -8.61 8.79
C ASP A 28 -8.00 -8.49 7.29
N ILE A 29 -7.65 -7.28 6.86
CA ILE A 29 -7.31 -6.92 5.48
C ILE A 29 -5.81 -7.00 5.25
N ARG A 30 -4.96 -6.58 6.19
CA ARG A 30 -3.52 -6.35 5.97
C ARG A 30 -2.76 -7.59 5.52
N GLU A 31 -2.82 -8.70 6.25
CA GLU A 31 -2.04 -9.90 5.90
C GLU A 31 -2.47 -10.51 4.55
N PRO A 32 -3.77 -10.71 4.27
CA PRO A 32 -4.19 -11.17 2.95
C PRO A 32 -3.85 -10.18 1.82
N LEU A 33 -3.83 -8.87 2.12
CA LEU A 33 -3.44 -7.85 1.16
C LEU A 33 -1.96 -8.00 0.76
N PHE A 34 -1.07 -8.35 1.68
CA PHE A 34 0.34 -8.58 1.38
C PHE A 34 0.52 -9.71 0.37
N GLU A 35 -0.17 -10.82 0.56
CA GLU A 35 -0.16 -11.95 -0.38
C GLU A 35 -0.68 -11.51 -1.77
N PHE A 36 -1.79 -10.79 -1.80
CA PHE A 36 -2.36 -10.27 -3.05
C PHE A 36 -1.39 -9.33 -3.80
N LEU A 37 -0.69 -8.46 -3.09
CA LEU A 37 0.30 -7.54 -3.66
C LEU A 37 1.52 -8.28 -4.19
N GLU A 38 2.02 -9.28 -3.46
CA GLU A 38 3.14 -10.12 -3.91
C GLU A 38 2.76 -10.96 -5.14
N GLU A 39 1.57 -11.52 -5.18
CA GLU A 39 1.07 -12.25 -6.34
C GLU A 39 0.91 -11.35 -7.58
N THR A 40 0.49 -10.10 -7.37
CA THR A 40 0.23 -9.14 -8.45
C THR A 40 1.52 -8.52 -8.99
N TYR A 41 2.44 -8.13 -8.11
CA TYR A 41 3.62 -7.31 -8.46
C TYR A 41 4.94 -8.08 -8.40
N GLY A 42 4.93 -9.33 -7.94
CA GLY A 42 6.12 -10.15 -7.79
C GLY A 42 6.93 -9.77 -6.54
N LYS A 43 8.25 -9.75 -6.65
CA LYS A 43 9.12 -9.45 -5.51
C LYS A 43 8.99 -8.00 -5.09
N VAL A 44 8.34 -7.77 -3.95
CA VAL A 44 8.13 -6.46 -3.33
C VAL A 44 8.54 -6.48 -1.86
N ARG A 45 8.78 -5.30 -1.31
CA ARG A 45 8.90 -5.08 0.15
C ARG A 45 7.77 -4.18 0.60
N ILE A 46 7.14 -4.53 1.70
CA ILE A 46 6.05 -3.75 2.28
C ILE A 46 6.52 -3.13 3.60
N LEU A 47 6.40 -1.81 3.70
CA LEU A 47 6.65 -1.03 4.90
C LEU A 47 5.31 -0.60 5.47
N GLU A 48 5.10 -0.83 6.76
CA GLU A 48 3.86 -0.45 7.43
C GLU A 48 4.01 0.89 8.14
N GLU A 49 2.91 1.62 8.24
CA GLU A 49 2.79 2.82 9.07
C GLU A 49 3.88 3.88 8.82
N LYS A 50 4.20 4.14 7.56
CA LYS A 50 5.26 5.07 7.19
C LYS A 50 4.80 6.53 7.30
N THR A 51 5.50 7.31 8.12
CA THR A 51 5.21 8.76 8.26
C THR A 51 5.52 9.51 6.95
N MET A 52 4.59 10.37 6.55
CA MET A 52 4.70 11.25 5.40
C MET A 52 4.08 12.62 5.73
N GLY A 53 4.89 13.62 5.97
CA GLY A 53 4.42 14.94 6.37
C GLY A 53 3.61 14.90 7.67
N ARG A 54 2.33 15.27 7.59
CA ARG A 54 1.38 15.26 8.73
C ARG A 54 0.51 14.01 8.77
N SER A 55 0.62 13.15 7.77
CA SER A 55 -0.11 11.90 7.65
C SER A 55 0.83 10.71 7.83
N ARG A 56 0.25 9.54 7.82
CA ARG A 56 0.95 8.26 7.87
C ARG A 56 0.33 7.34 6.83
N ALA A 57 1.16 6.80 5.96
CA ALA A 57 0.73 5.79 5.01
C ALA A 57 0.48 4.47 5.74
N ASP A 58 -0.63 3.82 5.48
CA ASP A 58 -0.88 2.49 6.04
C ASP A 58 0.16 1.50 5.55
N LEU A 59 0.41 1.48 4.24
CA LEU A 59 1.44 0.67 3.62
C LEU A 59 2.22 1.48 2.59
N VAL A 60 3.51 1.20 2.48
CA VAL A 60 4.34 1.57 1.33
C VAL A 60 4.88 0.30 0.71
N MET A 61 4.50 0.02 -0.52
CA MET A 61 5.05 -1.09 -1.28
C MET A 61 6.21 -0.62 -2.14
N VAL A 62 7.37 -1.21 -1.90
CA VAL A 62 8.57 -1.00 -2.71
C VAL A 62 8.61 -2.08 -3.78
N ALA A 63 8.48 -1.68 -5.04
CA ALA A 63 8.65 -2.54 -6.19
C ALA A 63 9.95 -2.19 -6.93
N PRO A 64 10.47 -3.05 -7.83
CA PRO A 64 11.58 -2.67 -8.68
C PRO A 64 11.26 -1.39 -9.45
N GLU A 65 11.98 -0.33 -9.28
CA GLU A 65 11.85 0.96 -9.98
C GLU A 65 10.83 1.97 -9.41
N CYS A 66 9.88 1.58 -8.54
CA CYS A 66 8.86 2.52 -8.05
C CYS A 66 8.37 2.23 -6.64
N LEU A 67 7.76 3.25 -6.03
CA LEU A 67 7.10 3.19 -4.73
C LEU A 67 5.59 3.37 -4.90
N TYR A 68 4.83 2.51 -4.24
CA TYR A 68 3.37 2.60 -4.14
C TYR A 68 2.97 3.01 -2.74
N GLY A 69 2.15 4.06 -2.62
CA GLY A 69 1.44 4.38 -1.37
C GLY A 69 0.09 3.67 -1.35
N ILE A 70 -0.24 3.02 -0.26
CA ILE A 70 -1.48 2.26 -0.13
C ILE A 70 -2.21 2.68 1.13
N GLU A 71 -3.42 3.19 0.96
CA GLU A 71 -4.35 3.54 2.04
C GLU A 71 -5.43 2.48 2.15
N ILE A 72 -5.73 2.05 3.37
CA ILE A 72 -6.78 1.08 3.66
C ILE A 72 -7.97 1.79 4.28
N LYS A 73 -9.14 1.62 3.71
CA LYS A 73 -10.42 2.09 4.23
C LYS A 73 -11.33 0.90 4.49
N SER A 74 -11.39 0.48 5.73
CA SER A 74 -12.32 -0.56 6.16
C SER A 74 -13.77 -0.06 6.15
N ASP A 75 -14.73 -0.97 6.26
CA ASP A 75 -16.16 -0.61 6.28
C ASP A 75 -16.55 0.30 7.46
N ALA A 76 -15.74 0.31 8.52
CA ALA A 76 -15.93 1.16 9.70
C ALA A 76 -15.37 2.58 9.55
N ASP A 77 -14.55 2.84 8.51
CA ASP A 77 -13.89 4.12 8.31
C ASP A 77 -14.81 5.14 7.63
N THR A 78 -14.48 6.41 7.80
CA THR A 78 -15.14 7.53 7.13
C THR A 78 -14.18 8.24 6.17
N TYR A 79 -14.73 8.97 5.19
CA TYR A 79 -13.94 9.76 4.24
C TYR A 79 -13.45 11.11 4.78
N ALA A 80 -13.75 11.45 6.04
CA ALA A 80 -13.45 12.77 6.60
C ALA A 80 -11.97 13.20 6.49
N ARG A 81 -11.05 12.25 6.60
CA ARG A 81 -9.61 12.50 6.50
C ARG A 81 -9.02 12.23 5.11
N LEU A 82 -9.77 11.56 4.23
CA LEU A 82 -9.24 11.05 2.98
C LEU A 82 -8.72 12.16 2.06
N LYS A 83 -9.41 13.28 1.96
CA LYS A 83 -8.96 14.44 1.15
C LYS A 83 -7.57 14.95 1.54
N ARG A 84 -7.27 14.98 2.84
CA ARG A 84 -5.94 15.36 3.33
C ARG A 84 -4.92 14.25 3.06
N GLN A 85 -5.28 13.02 3.33
CA GLN A 85 -4.42 11.87 3.07
C GLN A 85 -4.03 11.80 1.59
N VAL A 86 -4.97 11.96 0.66
CA VAL A 86 -4.70 12.02 -0.78
C VAL A 86 -3.63 13.07 -1.10
N LYS A 87 -3.74 14.29 -0.56
CA LYS A 87 -2.74 15.34 -0.78
C LYS A 87 -1.35 14.96 -0.27
N ASP A 88 -1.28 14.27 0.86
CA ASP A 88 -0.02 13.83 1.44
C ASP A 88 0.58 12.69 0.61
N TYR A 89 -0.19 11.65 0.30
CA TYR A 89 0.24 10.56 -0.58
C TYR A 89 0.74 11.05 -1.94
N ASP A 90 0.03 11.98 -2.55
CA ASP A 90 0.37 12.53 -3.87
C ASP A 90 1.74 13.21 -3.93
N GLN A 91 2.30 13.62 -2.80
CA GLN A 91 3.62 14.22 -2.78
C GLN A 91 4.75 13.20 -2.77
N TYR A 92 4.51 11.95 -2.31
CA TYR A 92 5.57 11.00 -1.97
C TYR A 92 5.74 9.86 -2.94
N TYR A 93 4.68 9.29 -3.50
CA TYR A 93 4.73 8.00 -4.17
C TYR A 93 4.55 8.10 -5.68
N ASP A 94 5.15 7.16 -6.40
CA ASP A 94 5.02 7.07 -7.85
C ASP A 94 3.61 6.66 -8.26
N TYR A 95 2.99 5.79 -7.47
CA TYR A 95 1.62 5.30 -7.63
C TYR A 95 0.91 5.29 -6.29
N ASN A 96 -0.39 5.50 -6.29
CA ASN A 96 -1.20 5.41 -5.08
C ASN A 96 -2.39 4.49 -5.31
N ILE A 97 -2.73 3.71 -4.29
CA ILE A 97 -3.84 2.76 -4.30
C ILE A 97 -4.66 2.98 -3.03
N VAL A 98 -5.98 2.99 -3.15
CA VAL A 98 -6.89 2.86 -2.02
C VAL A 98 -7.51 1.47 -2.03
N VAL A 99 -7.48 0.81 -0.88
CA VAL A 99 -8.12 -0.50 -0.65
C VAL A 99 -9.35 -0.26 0.17
N VAL A 100 -10.51 -0.64 -0.33
CA VAL A 100 -11.80 -0.39 0.31
C VAL A 100 -12.63 -1.66 0.41
N GLY A 101 -13.43 -1.78 1.48
CA GLY A 101 -14.49 -2.76 1.54
C GLY A 101 -15.55 -2.52 0.49
N SER A 102 -16.32 -3.54 0.16
CA SER A 102 -17.35 -3.48 -0.89
C SER A 102 -18.41 -2.39 -0.66
N THR A 103 -18.72 -2.06 0.60
CA THR A 103 -19.67 -1.00 0.95
C THR A 103 -19.22 0.40 0.55
N HIS A 104 -17.90 0.65 0.53
CA HIS A 104 -17.31 1.92 0.12
C HIS A 104 -16.97 1.98 -1.37
N ALA A 105 -16.92 0.83 -2.04
CA ALA A 105 -16.45 0.72 -3.42
C ALA A 105 -17.24 1.60 -4.42
N MET A 106 -18.54 1.77 -4.21
CA MET A 106 -19.42 2.52 -5.12
C MET A 106 -19.16 4.03 -5.12
N HIS A 107 -18.59 4.58 -4.05
CA HIS A 107 -18.42 6.04 -3.89
C HIS A 107 -16.96 6.48 -3.79
N ILE A 108 -16.04 5.55 -3.67
CA ILE A 108 -14.62 5.89 -3.50
C ILE A 108 -14.05 6.68 -4.67
N GLU A 109 -14.54 6.47 -5.89
CA GLU A 109 -14.09 7.19 -7.08
C GLU A 109 -14.28 8.70 -6.99
N GLU A 110 -15.28 9.16 -6.25
CA GLU A 110 -15.54 10.58 -6.01
C GLU A 110 -14.55 11.23 -5.04
N HIS A 111 -13.81 10.41 -4.27
CA HIS A 111 -12.94 10.85 -3.19
C HIS A 111 -11.45 10.75 -3.50
N VAL A 112 -11.07 10.07 -4.58
CA VAL A 112 -9.69 9.90 -5.00
C VAL A 112 -9.49 10.34 -6.46
N PRO A 113 -8.31 10.88 -6.82
CA PRO A 113 -7.99 11.25 -8.19
C PRO A 113 -8.10 10.07 -9.17
N ASP A 114 -8.29 10.35 -10.44
CA ASP A 114 -8.44 9.33 -11.50
C ASP A 114 -7.17 8.50 -11.75
N TYR A 115 -6.00 8.96 -11.32
CA TYR A 115 -4.74 8.23 -11.37
C TYR A 115 -4.51 7.30 -10.16
N TRP A 116 -5.32 7.40 -9.12
CA TRP A 116 -5.27 6.45 -8.01
C TRP A 116 -5.87 5.10 -8.43
N GLY A 117 -5.18 4.02 -8.07
CA GLY A 117 -5.75 2.67 -8.14
C GLY A 117 -6.82 2.46 -7.08
N ILE A 118 -7.79 1.63 -7.39
CA ILE A 118 -8.85 1.21 -6.46
C ILE A 118 -8.88 -0.31 -6.41
N VAL A 119 -8.69 -0.84 -5.23
CA VAL A 119 -8.83 -2.26 -4.93
C VAL A 119 -10.00 -2.43 -3.97
N THR A 120 -10.91 -3.33 -4.30
CA THR A 120 -11.96 -3.75 -3.36
C THR A 120 -11.57 -5.04 -2.67
N VAL A 121 -12.02 -5.19 -1.44
CA VAL A 121 -11.89 -6.40 -0.67
C VAL A 121 -13.27 -6.89 -0.23
N GLU A 122 -13.52 -8.16 -0.44
CA GLU A 122 -14.71 -8.86 0.00
C GLU A 122 -14.33 -10.09 0.83
N GLN A 123 -15.17 -10.45 1.77
CA GLN A 123 -15.00 -11.69 2.51
C GLN A 123 -15.82 -12.80 1.85
N MET A 124 -15.14 -13.76 1.27
CA MET A 124 -15.75 -14.95 0.68
C MET A 124 -15.25 -16.20 1.39
N ASN A 125 -16.18 -17.01 1.92
CA ASN A 125 -15.86 -18.27 2.61
C ASN A 125 -14.80 -18.11 3.73
N GLY A 126 -14.85 -17.01 4.47
CA GLY A 126 -13.91 -16.72 5.55
C GLY A 126 -12.53 -16.22 5.09
N LYS A 127 -12.34 -15.98 3.81
CA LYS A 127 -11.10 -15.43 3.22
C LYS A 127 -11.36 -14.07 2.60
N ALA A 128 -10.36 -13.18 2.70
CA ALA A 128 -10.39 -11.91 1.98
C ALA A 128 -10.06 -12.16 0.51
N ASP A 129 -10.86 -11.61 -0.37
CA ASP A 129 -10.68 -11.65 -1.81
C ASP A 129 -10.57 -10.22 -2.35
N PHE A 130 -9.59 -9.97 -3.22
CA PHE A 130 -9.21 -8.63 -3.67
C PHE A 130 -9.37 -8.50 -5.18
N TYR A 131 -9.93 -7.37 -5.62
CA TYR A 131 -10.12 -7.05 -7.04
C TYR A 131 -9.68 -5.63 -7.34
N PHE A 132 -8.96 -5.43 -8.44
CA PHE A 132 -8.77 -4.10 -9.00
C PHE A 132 -10.02 -3.62 -9.70
N LEU A 133 -10.67 -2.59 -9.17
CA LEU A 133 -11.69 -1.83 -9.90
C LEU A 133 -11.05 -0.84 -10.87
N ARG A 134 -9.90 -0.30 -10.50
CA ARG A 134 -9.12 0.62 -11.33
C ARG A 134 -7.63 0.41 -11.04
N LEU A 135 -6.85 0.19 -12.09
CA LEU A 135 -5.40 0.12 -11.98
C LEU A 135 -4.83 1.51 -11.71
N PRO A 136 -3.78 1.62 -10.88
CA PRO A 136 -3.12 2.89 -10.64
C PRO A 136 -2.38 3.35 -11.91
N LYS A 137 -2.38 4.67 -12.12
CA LYS A 137 -1.57 5.37 -13.11
C LYS A 137 -0.48 6.16 -12.41
N GLU A 138 0.55 6.53 -13.15
CA GLU A 138 1.63 7.35 -12.63
C GLU A 138 1.10 8.65 -11.99
N ASN A 139 1.59 8.95 -10.79
CA ASN A 139 1.20 10.12 -10.03
C ASN A 139 1.88 11.38 -10.59
N PRO A 140 1.12 12.33 -11.17
CA PRO A 140 1.68 13.54 -11.76
C PRO A 140 2.13 14.59 -10.73
N LYS A 141 1.83 14.38 -9.44
CA LYS A 141 2.08 15.35 -8.35
C LYS A 141 3.24 14.98 -7.45
N ARG A 142 3.90 13.85 -7.69
CA ARG A 142 5.03 13.43 -6.88
C ARG A 142 6.16 14.47 -6.90
N LYS A 143 6.76 14.67 -5.74
CA LYS A 143 7.92 15.55 -5.55
C LYS A 143 9.14 14.73 -5.16
N TRP A 144 10.25 14.90 -5.85
CA TRP A 144 11.49 14.15 -5.58
C TRP A 144 12.01 14.33 -4.16
N GLU A 145 11.99 15.57 -3.65
CA GLU A 145 12.41 15.87 -2.29
C GLU A 145 11.54 15.16 -1.23
N ARG A 146 10.28 14.89 -1.56
CA ARG A 146 9.38 14.13 -0.69
C ARG A 146 9.59 12.63 -0.81
N LYS A 147 9.66 12.11 -2.02
CA LYS A 147 9.97 10.69 -2.27
C LYS A 147 11.26 10.28 -1.56
N MET A 148 12.32 11.09 -1.67
CA MET A 148 13.61 10.84 -1.01
C MET A 148 13.53 10.85 0.52
N GLN A 149 12.54 11.51 1.13
CA GLN A 149 12.32 11.49 2.58
C GLN A 149 11.86 10.11 3.10
N ILE A 150 11.41 9.22 2.25
CA ILE A 150 11.08 7.82 2.62
C ILE A 150 12.35 7.06 3.02
N LEU A 151 13.49 7.41 2.44
CA LEU A 151 14.78 6.81 2.76
C LEU A 151 15.26 7.22 4.16
N TRP A 152 15.98 6.33 4.82
CA TRP A 152 16.67 6.61 6.06
C TRP A 152 18.06 7.20 5.79
N ARG A 153 18.67 7.80 6.83
CA ARG A 153 20.04 8.39 6.68
C ARG A 153 21.07 7.41 6.14
N PRO A 154 21.15 6.16 6.61
CA PRO A 154 22.07 5.16 6.04
C PRO A 154 21.80 4.85 4.57
N GLU A 155 20.53 4.80 4.17
CA GLU A 155 20.14 4.60 2.77
C GLU A 155 20.54 5.78 1.88
N LEU A 156 20.35 7.01 2.37
CA LEU A 156 20.84 8.21 1.70
C LEU A 156 22.37 8.23 1.57
N ALA A 157 23.10 7.72 2.57
CA ALA A 157 24.54 7.61 2.54
C ALA A 157 25.03 6.73 1.38
N THR A 158 24.30 5.67 1.04
CA THR A 158 24.60 4.82 -0.12
C THR A 158 24.54 5.63 -1.43
N ILE A 159 23.52 6.47 -1.59
CA ILE A 159 23.41 7.36 -2.76
C ILE A 159 24.54 8.39 -2.77
N GLN A 160 24.88 8.96 -1.62
CA GLN A 160 26.00 9.92 -1.51
C GLN A 160 27.34 9.27 -1.94
N GLU A 161 27.62 8.06 -1.50
CA GLU A 161 28.83 7.32 -1.88
C GLU A 161 28.87 7.06 -3.39
N TRP A 162 27.76 6.63 -3.96
CA TRP A 162 27.64 6.40 -5.40
C TRP A 162 27.86 7.69 -6.22
N LEU A 163 27.44 8.84 -5.71
CA LEU A 163 27.63 10.14 -6.34
C LEU A 163 28.96 10.82 -5.97
N ALA A 164 29.83 10.15 -5.22
CA ALA A 164 31.07 10.69 -4.70
C ALA A 164 30.88 12.01 -3.92
N MET A 165 29.83 12.06 -3.08
CA MET A 165 29.47 13.24 -2.29
C MET A 165 30.05 13.18 -0.88
N PRO A 166 30.28 14.35 -0.23
CA PRO A 166 30.60 14.42 1.20
C PRO A 166 29.48 13.83 2.07
N LYS A 167 29.83 13.28 3.24
CA LYS A 167 28.86 12.62 4.13
C LYS A 167 27.92 13.58 4.88
N TYR A 168 28.25 14.86 4.98
CA TYR A 168 27.43 15.89 5.67
C TYR A 168 26.90 15.46 7.06
N LYS A 169 27.78 14.92 7.92
CA LYS A 169 27.43 14.31 9.21
C LYS A 169 26.59 15.20 10.12
N GLU A 170 26.91 16.50 10.16
CA GLU A 170 26.25 17.49 11.04
C GLU A 170 25.03 18.18 10.39
N LYS A 171 24.64 17.76 9.20
CA LYS A 171 23.52 18.38 8.48
C LYS A 171 22.23 17.58 8.61
N SER A 172 21.10 18.28 8.49
CA SER A 172 19.78 17.66 8.51
C SER A 172 19.58 16.69 7.33
N LYS A 173 18.67 15.74 7.49
CA LYS A 173 18.26 14.85 6.41
C LYS A 173 17.79 15.63 5.17
N ARG A 174 17.00 16.67 5.37
CA ARG A 174 16.52 17.55 4.29
C ARG A 174 17.68 18.17 3.52
N PHE A 175 18.68 18.69 4.22
CA PHE A 175 19.87 19.27 3.57
C PHE A 175 20.56 18.24 2.67
N VAL A 176 20.72 17.00 3.14
CA VAL A 176 21.35 15.93 2.35
C VAL A 176 20.53 15.61 1.12
N VAL A 177 19.21 15.50 1.26
CA VAL A 177 18.30 15.27 0.13
C VAL A 177 18.43 16.39 -0.91
N ASP A 178 18.39 17.65 -0.47
CA ASP A 178 18.52 18.79 -1.36
C ASP A 178 19.87 18.76 -2.12
N LYS A 179 20.95 18.41 -1.43
CA LYS A 179 22.29 18.26 -2.06
C LYS A 179 22.38 17.10 -3.06
N ILE A 180 21.69 16.00 -2.81
CA ILE A 180 21.61 14.91 -3.78
C ILE A 180 20.85 15.39 -5.03
N LEU A 181 19.72 16.07 -4.83
CA LEU A 181 18.87 16.53 -5.93
C LEU A 181 19.51 17.63 -6.78
N GLU A 182 20.40 18.45 -6.23
CA GLU A 182 21.22 19.41 -7.01
C GLU A 182 22.06 18.72 -8.10
N ARG A 183 22.31 17.41 -7.98
CA ARG A 183 23.09 16.63 -8.95
C ARG A 183 22.21 15.90 -9.99
N VAL A 184 20.89 16.00 -9.87
CA VAL A 184 19.91 15.52 -10.82
C VAL A 184 19.36 16.73 -11.59
N PRO A 185 19.23 16.73 -12.93
CA PRO A 185 19.46 15.64 -13.87
C PRO A 185 20.91 15.55 -14.42
N GLU A 186 21.84 16.44 -14.03
CA GLU A 186 23.16 16.56 -14.68
C GLU A 186 24.00 15.26 -14.65
N ARG A 187 23.87 14.49 -13.56
CA ARG A 187 24.66 13.26 -13.36
C ARG A 187 23.84 11.98 -13.37
N ILE A 188 22.53 12.08 -13.10
CA ILE A 188 21.65 10.91 -12.99
C ILE A 188 20.33 11.21 -13.66
N PRO A 189 19.89 10.44 -14.66
CA PRO A 189 18.50 10.46 -15.10
C PRO A 189 17.54 10.04 -13.98
N GLU A 190 16.35 10.60 -13.98
CA GLU A 190 15.32 10.34 -12.94
C GLU A 190 14.93 8.87 -12.86
N GLU A 191 14.90 8.15 -14.00
CA GLU A 191 14.61 6.71 -14.03
C GLU A 191 15.67 5.90 -13.28
N ILE A 192 16.95 6.29 -13.43
CA ILE A 192 18.05 5.63 -12.72
C ILE A 192 17.97 5.94 -11.23
N LEU A 193 17.66 7.17 -10.84
CA LEU A 193 17.47 7.53 -9.44
C LEU A 193 16.31 6.75 -8.82
N SER A 194 15.18 6.64 -9.52
CA SER A 194 14.03 5.83 -9.07
C SER A 194 14.41 4.38 -8.82
N ARG A 195 15.15 3.78 -9.75
CA ARG A 195 15.64 2.40 -9.61
C ARG A 195 16.56 2.24 -8.41
N GLN A 196 17.52 3.14 -8.23
CA GLN A 196 18.44 3.11 -7.09
C GLN A 196 17.72 3.25 -5.75
N ILE A 197 16.74 4.12 -5.65
CA ILE A 197 15.91 4.26 -4.44
C ILE A 197 15.20 2.94 -4.14
N SER A 198 14.59 2.32 -5.14
CA SER A 198 13.89 1.04 -4.98
C SER A 198 14.85 -0.10 -4.61
N ASP A 199 16.00 -0.20 -5.27
CA ASP A 199 17.03 -1.21 -4.97
C ASP A 199 17.53 -1.08 -3.53
N ILE A 200 17.83 0.13 -3.07
CA ILE A 200 18.24 0.39 -1.70
C ILE A 200 17.14 -0.03 -0.71
N CYS A 201 15.90 0.37 -0.96
CA CYS A 201 14.77 0.00 -0.10
C CYS A 201 14.50 -1.51 -0.08
N LEU A 202 14.73 -2.22 -1.20
CA LEU A 202 14.56 -3.68 -1.28
C LEU A 202 15.67 -4.45 -0.57
N LEU A 203 16.90 -3.92 -0.57
CA LEU A 203 18.06 -4.57 0.03
C LEU A 203 18.19 -4.30 1.53
N TYR A 204 17.71 -3.14 2.00
CA TYR A 204 17.86 -2.73 3.39
C TYR A 204 16.81 -3.42 4.26
N THR A 205 17.26 -4.35 5.11
CA THR A 205 16.44 -4.83 6.22
C THR A 205 16.47 -3.78 7.32
N SER A 206 15.29 -3.21 7.68
CA SER A 206 15.19 -2.33 8.85
C SER A 206 15.76 -3.04 10.08
N PRO A 207 16.66 -2.42 10.84
CA PRO A 207 16.99 -2.95 12.15
C PRO A 207 15.70 -2.97 12.97
N SER A 208 15.35 -4.16 13.42
CA SER A 208 14.27 -4.40 14.38
C SER A 208 14.53 -3.71 15.72
#